data_06412b0840535134df57046ad7c5b7e2
#
_entry.id   06412b0840535134df57046ad7c5b7e2
#
_cell.length_a   1.000
_cell.length_b   1.000
_cell.length_c   1.000
_cell.angle_alpha   90.00
_cell.angle_beta   90.00
_cell.angle_gamma   90.00
#
_symmetry.space_group_name_H-M   'P 1'
#
loop_
_entity.id
_entity.type
_entity.pdbx_description
1 polymer ?
#
loop_
_entity_poly.entity_id
_entity_poly.type
_entity_poly.pdbx_seq_one_letter_code
_entity_poly.pdbx_strand_id
1 'polypeptide(L)'
;MRIDDATACRLALIHNGYVPLPLFGKEPPQFAKHRRGLAGWQHLANVTSSQVHMWARVWPDALNTGILTAPTPALDLDLLNELAAIDAEELVRERFEAHGRVLVRIGKPPKRAIPFRTEAPFPKITAALTRPGFEGLGEKLELLCDRQQLVVHGIHPETGKPYAWFGGTPWTVARDELPYIDAKQAGKLISDIIDMLIKEHGYAAARISSRGLSTHPEGGTDWNTLVANIIGGADLHESIRDLAAKLIRSGMHPGAAVHMLRALMRISNIPHDDRWRERYDDIPRQVFTATRLIDTAHQAIAD
;
A
#
# COMPACT_ATOMS: atom_id res chain seq x y z
N MET A 1 -22.80 3.31 16.35
CA MET A 1 -22.22 2.72 17.59
C MET A 1 -20.76 3.14 17.66
N ARG A 2 -20.35 3.83 18.69
CA ARG A 2 -18.95 4.21 18.91
C ARG A 2 -18.27 3.05 19.62
N ILE A 3 -17.19 2.55 19.08
CA ILE A 3 -16.33 1.54 19.72
C ILE A 3 -15.03 2.22 20.08
N ASP A 4 -14.78 2.40 21.38
CA ASP A 4 -13.58 3.06 21.88
C ASP A 4 -12.46 2.06 22.22
N ASP A 5 -12.77 0.77 22.29
CA ASP A 5 -11.83 -0.32 22.59
C ASP A 5 -11.37 -1.03 21.29
N ALA A 6 -10.06 -1.08 21.07
CA ALA A 6 -9.46 -1.74 19.92
C ALA A 6 -9.76 -3.26 19.86
N THR A 7 -9.89 -3.92 21.01
CA THR A 7 -10.24 -5.35 21.10
C THR A 7 -11.67 -5.58 20.68
N ALA A 8 -12.61 -4.79 21.19
CA ALA A 8 -14.02 -4.86 20.81
C ALA A 8 -14.20 -4.55 19.30
N CYS A 9 -13.45 -3.57 18.78
CA CYS A 9 -13.44 -3.27 17.35
C CYS A 9 -12.98 -4.47 16.52
N ARG A 10 -11.86 -5.12 16.88
CA ARG A 10 -11.35 -6.28 16.16
C ARG A 10 -12.31 -7.47 16.18
N LEU A 11 -13.00 -7.70 17.31
CA LEU A 11 -14.00 -8.75 17.42
C LEU A 11 -15.23 -8.46 16.52
N ALA A 12 -15.70 -7.21 16.48
CA ALA A 12 -16.78 -6.80 15.60
C ALA A 12 -16.39 -6.92 14.12
N LEU A 13 -15.13 -6.58 13.76
CA LEU A 13 -14.60 -6.76 12.41
C LEU A 13 -14.60 -8.23 11.98
N ILE A 14 -14.20 -9.17 12.85
CA ILE A 14 -14.29 -10.61 12.56
C ILE A 14 -15.75 -11.01 12.29
N HIS A 15 -16.66 -10.57 13.16
CA HIS A 15 -18.09 -10.88 13.01
C HIS A 15 -18.64 -10.39 11.67
N ASN A 16 -18.17 -9.26 11.19
CA ASN A 16 -18.55 -8.66 9.91
C ASN A 16 -17.74 -9.17 8.70
N GLY A 17 -16.92 -10.23 8.86
CA GLY A 17 -16.19 -10.88 7.76
C GLY A 17 -14.88 -10.19 7.34
N TYR A 18 -14.38 -9.24 8.12
CA TYR A 18 -13.07 -8.62 7.88
C TYR A 18 -11.94 -9.39 8.58
N VAL A 19 -10.72 -9.19 8.11
CA VAL A 19 -9.51 -9.74 8.72
C VAL A 19 -8.77 -8.63 9.46
N PRO A 20 -8.97 -8.46 10.78
CA PRO A 20 -8.35 -7.38 11.54
C PRO A 20 -6.86 -7.62 11.82
N LEU A 21 -6.14 -6.51 12.11
CA LEU A 21 -4.74 -6.48 12.54
C LEU A 21 -4.56 -5.53 13.72
N PRO A 22 -3.73 -5.87 14.73
CA PRO A 22 -3.29 -4.91 15.72
C PRO A 22 -2.25 -3.97 15.10
N LEU A 23 -2.35 -2.66 15.39
CA LEU A 23 -1.43 -1.67 14.86
C LEU A 23 -0.91 -0.74 15.95
N PHE A 24 0.39 -0.38 15.86
CA PHE A 24 1.01 0.76 16.51
C PHE A 24 1.01 1.92 15.50
N GLY A 25 0.14 2.91 15.69
CA GLY A 25 -0.11 3.94 14.69
C GLY A 25 -0.61 3.34 13.37
N LYS A 26 0.24 3.31 12.34
CA LYS A 26 -0.08 2.73 11.03
C LYS A 26 0.61 1.38 10.77
N GLU A 27 1.43 0.88 11.69
CA GLU A 27 2.30 -0.27 11.46
C GLU A 27 1.88 -1.49 12.29
N PRO A 28 1.81 -2.70 11.70
CA PRO A 28 1.72 -3.93 12.46
C PRO A 28 2.94 -4.11 13.38
N PRO A 29 2.82 -4.89 14.47
CA PRO A 29 3.94 -5.14 15.38
C PRO A 29 5.17 -5.70 14.66
N GLN A 30 6.32 -5.02 14.79
CA GLN A 30 7.59 -5.39 14.16
C GLN A 30 8.60 -5.85 15.23
N PHE A 31 9.39 -6.89 14.92
CA PHE A 31 10.43 -7.38 15.84
C PHE A 31 11.50 -6.33 16.15
N ALA A 32 11.82 -5.46 15.21
CA ALA A 32 12.81 -4.40 15.39
C ALA A 32 12.37 -3.30 16.37
N LYS A 33 11.05 -3.07 16.51
CA LYS A 33 10.48 -1.97 17.31
C LYS A 33 9.75 -2.46 18.57
N HIS A 34 9.36 -3.73 18.61
CA HIS A 34 8.52 -4.29 19.66
C HIS A 34 9.12 -5.62 20.17
N ARG A 35 8.92 -5.92 21.45
CA ARG A 35 9.43 -7.15 22.06
C ARG A 35 9.01 -8.42 21.30
N ARG A 36 7.86 -8.39 20.63
CA ARG A 36 7.36 -9.45 19.74
C ARG A 36 6.78 -8.82 18.49
N GLY A 37 7.08 -9.38 17.33
CA GLY A 37 6.51 -8.97 16.04
C GLY A 37 5.41 -9.93 15.59
N LEU A 38 4.53 -9.44 14.72
CA LEU A 38 3.52 -10.24 14.03
C LEU A 38 4.07 -10.63 12.65
N ALA A 39 4.91 -11.68 12.63
CA ALA A 39 5.48 -12.18 11.38
C ALA A 39 4.39 -12.71 10.44
N GLY A 40 4.57 -12.48 9.12
CA GLY A 40 3.65 -13.00 8.11
C GLY A 40 2.24 -12.43 8.17
N TRP A 41 2.04 -11.27 8.81
CA TRP A 41 0.72 -10.63 8.91
C TRP A 41 0.04 -10.45 7.56
N GLN A 42 0.80 -10.28 6.46
CA GLN A 42 0.30 -10.13 5.10
C GLN A 42 -0.45 -11.36 4.57
N HIS A 43 -0.26 -12.50 5.22
CA HIS A 43 -0.84 -13.79 4.83
C HIS A 43 -1.90 -14.32 5.81
N LEU A 44 -2.30 -13.51 6.79
CA LEU A 44 -3.38 -13.89 7.69
C LEU A 44 -4.68 -14.01 6.88
N ALA A 45 -5.36 -15.14 7.04
CA ALA A 45 -6.63 -15.40 6.37
C ALA A 45 -7.80 -15.49 7.37
N ASN A 46 -7.63 -16.26 8.42
CA ASN A 46 -8.69 -16.55 9.38
C ASN A 46 -8.26 -16.13 10.79
N VAL A 47 -8.52 -14.88 11.15
CA VAL A 47 -8.28 -14.37 12.49
C VAL A 47 -9.42 -14.81 13.41
N THR A 48 -9.07 -15.43 14.54
CA THR A 48 -10.05 -15.90 15.54
C THR A 48 -10.17 -14.93 16.72
N SER A 49 -11.29 -15.00 17.44
CA SER A 49 -11.49 -14.23 18.68
C SER A 49 -10.39 -14.53 19.71
N SER A 50 -9.92 -15.78 19.79
CA SER A 50 -8.82 -16.17 20.68
C SER A 50 -7.51 -15.47 20.32
N GLN A 51 -7.21 -15.31 19.03
CA GLN A 51 -6.04 -14.54 18.57
C GLN A 51 -6.18 -13.06 18.93
N VAL A 52 -7.35 -12.46 18.77
CA VAL A 52 -7.59 -11.05 19.15
C VAL A 52 -7.36 -10.84 20.65
N HIS A 53 -7.88 -11.73 21.50
CA HIS A 53 -7.63 -11.68 22.95
C HIS A 53 -6.14 -11.92 23.31
N MET A 54 -5.45 -12.78 22.57
CA MET A 54 -4.02 -12.98 22.73
C MET A 54 -3.26 -11.70 22.36
N TRP A 55 -3.61 -11.02 21.25
CA TRP A 55 -3.01 -9.75 20.85
C TRP A 55 -3.18 -8.65 21.90
N ALA A 56 -4.37 -8.55 22.51
CA ALA A 56 -4.62 -7.58 23.58
C ALA A 56 -3.67 -7.77 24.78
N ARG A 57 -3.27 -9.03 25.08
CA ARG A 57 -2.30 -9.34 26.14
C ARG A 57 -0.85 -9.13 25.72
N VAL A 58 -0.52 -9.46 24.47
CA VAL A 58 0.86 -9.39 23.95
C VAL A 58 1.24 -7.97 23.56
N TRP A 59 0.29 -7.21 23.02
CA TRP A 59 0.46 -5.84 22.56
C TRP A 59 -0.65 -4.92 23.09
N PRO A 60 -0.70 -4.65 24.40
CA PRO A 60 -1.76 -3.83 25.01
C PRO A 60 -1.79 -2.41 24.46
N ASP A 61 -0.63 -1.88 24.01
CA ASP A 61 -0.49 -0.54 23.46
C ASP A 61 -0.75 -0.46 21.94
N ALA A 62 -1.09 -1.56 21.27
CA ALA A 62 -1.51 -1.56 19.88
C ALA A 62 -2.98 -1.10 19.77
N LEU A 63 -3.21 0.20 19.98
CA LEU A 63 -4.55 0.80 20.12
C LEU A 63 -5.22 1.05 18.78
N ASN A 64 -4.48 1.08 17.67
CA ASN A 64 -5.06 1.18 16.34
C ASN A 64 -5.36 -0.21 15.76
N THR A 65 -6.31 -0.24 14.84
CA THR A 65 -6.71 -1.47 14.14
C THR A 65 -6.70 -1.25 12.64
N GLY A 66 -6.05 -2.16 11.92
CA GLY A 66 -6.13 -2.27 10.47
C GLY A 66 -6.98 -3.47 10.05
N ILE A 67 -7.28 -3.54 8.76
CA ILE A 67 -7.80 -4.74 8.10
C ILE A 67 -6.90 -5.12 6.94
N LEU A 68 -6.78 -6.41 6.65
CA LEU A 68 -6.11 -6.88 5.44
C LEU A 68 -6.90 -6.50 4.19
N THR A 69 -6.19 -5.99 3.20
CA THR A 69 -6.80 -5.55 1.95
C THR A 69 -6.86 -6.64 0.87
N ALA A 70 -6.28 -7.81 1.10
CA ALA A 70 -6.42 -8.93 0.16
C ALA A 70 -7.90 -9.28 -0.08
N PRO A 71 -8.74 -9.57 0.94
CA PRO A 71 -10.18 -9.77 0.75
C PRO A 71 -10.98 -8.46 0.69
N THR A 72 -10.40 -7.34 1.13
CA THR A 72 -11.07 -6.04 1.25
C THR A 72 -10.22 -4.95 0.60
N PRO A 73 -10.09 -4.92 -0.74
CA PRO A 73 -9.34 -3.89 -1.43
C PRO A 73 -9.78 -2.48 -1.02
N ALA A 74 -8.86 -1.52 -1.02
CA ALA A 74 -9.18 -0.15 -0.66
C ALA A 74 -8.54 0.85 -1.62
N LEU A 75 -9.34 1.73 -2.18
CA LEU A 75 -8.85 2.91 -2.89
C LEU A 75 -8.39 3.93 -1.85
N ASP A 76 -7.12 4.31 -1.88
CA ASP A 76 -6.53 5.35 -1.04
C ASP A 76 -6.24 6.59 -1.90
N LEU A 77 -6.97 7.66 -1.65
CA LEU A 77 -6.91 8.93 -2.36
C LEU A 77 -6.00 9.87 -1.56
N ASP A 78 -4.70 9.80 -1.81
CA ASP A 78 -3.70 10.69 -1.22
C ASP A 78 -3.65 12.02 -1.99
N LEU A 79 -4.80 12.69 -2.12
CA LEU A 79 -4.96 13.99 -2.77
C LEU A 79 -4.95 15.11 -1.72
N LEU A 80 -4.33 16.25 -2.05
CA LEU A 80 -4.26 17.44 -1.22
C LEU A 80 -5.21 18.55 -1.69
N ASN A 81 -5.75 18.42 -2.90
CA ASN A 81 -6.82 19.27 -3.41
C ASN A 81 -8.16 18.71 -2.94
N GLU A 82 -8.91 19.52 -2.17
CA GLU A 82 -10.18 19.08 -1.57
C GLU A 82 -11.25 18.79 -2.63
N LEU A 83 -11.39 19.64 -3.64
CA LEU A 83 -12.36 19.44 -4.73
C LEU A 83 -12.02 18.17 -5.52
N ALA A 84 -10.76 17.98 -5.87
CA ALA A 84 -10.32 16.76 -6.55
C ALA A 84 -10.60 15.48 -5.72
N ALA A 85 -10.45 15.55 -4.40
CA ALA A 85 -10.75 14.41 -3.53
C ALA A 85 -12.26 14.16 -3.42
N ILE A 86 -13.09 15.21 -3.46
CA ILE A 86 -14.56 15.11 -3.50
C ILE A 86 -15.00 14.48 -4.82
N ASP A 87 -14.57 15.01 -5.94
CA ASP A 87 -14.98 14.54 -7.28
C ASP A 87 -14.53 13.08 -7.52
N ALA A 88 -13.35 12.71 -7.01
CA ALA A 88 -12.90 11.31 -7.04
C ALA A 88 -13.79 10.39 -6.17
N GLU A 89 -14.27 10.85 -5.00
CA GLU A 89 -15.25 10.11 -4.20
C GLU A 89 -16.60 10.00 -4.92
N GLU A 90 -17.08 11.09 -5.53
CA GLU A 90 -18.35 11.09 -6.28
C GLU A 90 -18.31 10.12 -7.46
N LEU A 91 -17.23 10.08 -8.23
CA LEU A 91 -17.04 9.10 -9.30
C LEU A 91 -17.14 7.66 -8.79
N VAL A 92 -16.57 7.38 -7.59
CA VAL A 92 -16.71 6.05 -6.96
C VAL A 92 -18.16 5.78 -6.57
N ARG A 93 -18.86 6.74 -5.97
CA ARG A 93 -20.26 6.59 -5.57
C ARG A 93 -21.16 6.33 -6.77
N GLU A 94 -21.07 7.14 -7.81
CA GLU A 94 -21.83 6.98 -9.05
C GLU A 94 -21.67 5.58 -9.65
N ARG A 95 -20.48 5.02 -9.59
CA ARG A 95 -20.18 3.72 -10.20
C ARG A 95 -20.60 2.53 -9.32
N PHE A 96 -20.46 2.64 -8.01
CA PHE A 96 -20.52 1.48 -7.12
C PHE A 96 -21.66 1.50 -6.11
N GLU A 97 -22.30 2.64 -5.81
CA GLU A 97 -23.30 2.74 -4.75
C GLU A 97 -24.56 1.91 -5.05
N ALA A 98 -24.89 1.70 -6.33
CA ALA A 98 -25.98 0.79 -6.74
C ALA A 98 -25.64 -0.71 -6.53
N HIS A 99 -24.36 -1.04 -6.30
CA HIS A 99 -23.84 -2.41 -6.22
C HIS A 99 -23.33 -2.79 -4.82
N GLY A 100 -23.43 -1.90 -3.85
CA GLY A 100 -23.00 -2.13 -2.48
C GLY A 100 -22.84 -0.83 -1.69
N ARG A 101 -22.61 -0.96 -0.42
CA ARG A 101 -22.51 0.18 0.49
C ARG A 101 -21.13 0.83 0.42
N VAL A 102 -21.06 2.05 -0.10
CA VAL A 102 -19.81 2.80 -0.16
C VAL A 102 -19.51 3.42 1.21
N LEU A 103 -18.43 2.97 1.82
CA LEU A 103 -17.88 3.52 3.06
C LEU A 103 -16.71 4.44 2.74
N VAL A 104 -16.61 5.59 3.39
CA VAL A 104 -15.50 6.52 3.19
C VAL A 104 -14.82 6.78 4.53
N ARG A 105 -13.50 6.53 4.60
CA ARG A 105 -12.67 6.83 5.77
C ARG A 105 -11.86 8.09 5.54
N ILE A 106 -11.84 9.00 6.52
CA ILE A 106 -10.99 10.18 6.54
C ILE A 106 -10.12 10.16 7.80
N GLY A 107 -8.80 10.15 7.63
CA GLY A 107 -7.83 10.26 8.74
C GLY A 107 -7.14 11.62 8.78
N LYS A 108 -6.75 12.14 7.61
CA LYS A 108 -6.13 13.46 7.40
C LYS A 108 -6.78 14.12 6.20
N PRO A 109 -7.78 14.98 6.40
CA PRO A 109 -8.43 15.67 5.28
C PRO A 109 -7.41 16.40 4.38
N PRO A 110 -7.65 16.49 3.07
CA PRO A 110 -8.79 15.96 2.33
C PRO A 110 -8.66 14.50 1.89
N LYS A 111 -7.57 13.81 2.25
CA LYS A 111 -7.28 12.41 1.90
C LYS A 111 -8.38 11.47 2.37
N ARG A 112 -8.72 10.49 1.53
CA ARG A 112 -9.82 9.54 1.75
C ARG A 112 -9.41 8.12 1.42
N ALA A 113 -10.08 7.14 2.06
CA ALA A 113 -9.96 5.76 1.64
C ALA A 113 -11.35 5.11 1.57
N ILE A 114 -11.56 4.30 0.54
CA ILE A 114 -12.84 3.66 0.23
C ILE A 114 -12.61 2.16 0.08
N PRO A 115 -13.14 1.32 1.00
CA PRO A 115 -13.00 -0.13 0.92
C PRO A 115 -14.02 -0.74 -0.04
N PHE A 116 -13.59 -1.83 -0.68
CA PHE A 116 -14.35 -2.72 -1.54
C PHE A 116 -14.26 -4.15 -1.01
N ARG A 117 -14.92 -5.12 -1.67
CA ARG A 117 -14.68 -6.54 -1.49
C ARG A 117 -14.21 -7.19 -2.77
N THR A 118 -13.43 -8.25 -2.64
CA THR A 118 -13.03 -9.11 -3.76
C THR A 118 -12.91 -10.56 -3.29
N GLU A 119 -13.11 -11.49 -4.22
CA GLU A 119 -12.84 -12.92 -4.00
C GLU A 119 -11.53 -13.35 -4.66
N ALA A 120 -10.95 -12.50 -5.53
CA ALA A 120 -9.70 -12.74 -6.23
C ALA A 120 -8.73 -11.58 -5.94
N PRO A 121 -7.91 -11.67 -4.88
CA PRO A 121 -6.92 -10.65 -4.58
C PRO A 121 -5.98 -10.39 -5.76
N PHE A 122 -5.64 -9.13 -5.98
CA PHE A 122 -4.79 -8.67 -7.06
C PHE A 122 -3.66 -7.78 -6.54
N PRO A 123 -2.57 -7.61 -7.32
CA PRO A 123 -1.48 -6.75 -6.91
C PRO A 123 -1.92 -5.30 -6.72
N LYS A 124 -1.33 -4.62 -5.73
CA LYS A 124 -1.51 -3.19 -5.50
C LYS A 124 -1.27 -2.39 -6.77
N ILE A 125 -2.17 -1.45 -7.08
CA ILE A 125 -2.01 -0.46 -8.15
C ILE A 125 -1.65 0.88 -7.52
N THR A 126 -0.64 1.56 -8.05
CA THR A 126 -0.23 2.90 -7.59
C THR A 126 -0.09 3.83 -8.80
N ALA A 127 -0.65 5.03 -8.71
CA ALA A 127 -0.48 6.10 -9.67
C ALA A 127 0.06 7.34 -8.94
N ALA A 128 1.32 7.69 -9.21
CA ALA A 128 1.91 8.93 -8.73
C ALA A 128 1.34 10.11 -9.54
N LEU A 129 0.93 11.14 -8.85
CA LEU A 129 0.32 12.33 -9.44
C LEU A 129 1.28 13.52 -9.29
N THR A 130 1.27 14.38 -10.29
CA THR A 130 1.93 15.69 -10.23
C THR A 130 0.93 16.77 -10.58
N ARG A 131 1.01 17.89 -9.86
CA ARG A 131 0.19 19.07 -10.13
C ARG A 131 1.12 20.26 -10.34
N PRO A 132 1.07 20.95 -11.51
CA PRO A 132 1.94 22.09 -11.80
C PRO A 132 1.85 23.16 -10.71
N GLY A 133 3.00 23.65 -10.24
CA GLY A 133 3.10 24.57 -9.12
C GLY A 133 3.03 23.95 -7.73
N PHE A 134 2.88 22.63 -7.65
CA PHE A 134 2.82 21.85 -6.39
C PHE A 134 3.70 20.60 -6.46
N GLU A 135 4.79 20.68 -7.22
CA GLU A 135 5.76 19.59 -7.40
C GLU A 135 6.36 19.21 -6.03
N GLY A 136 6.51 17.90 -5.80
CA GLY A 136 7.10 17.37 -4.57
C GLY A 136 6.12 17.15 -3.40
N LEU A 137 4.83 17.46 -3.53
CA LEU A 137 3.84 17.18 -2.49
C LEU A 137 3.50 15.68 -2.34
N GLY A 138 3.92 14.82 -3.28
CA GLY A 138 3.77 13.37 -3.19
C GLY A 138 2.32 12.89 -3.25
N GLU A 139 1.46 13.57 -4.03
CA GLU A 139 0.07 13.14 -4.26
C GLU A 139 0.04 11.84 -5.07
N LYS A 140 -0.88 10.94 -4.73
CA LYS A 140 -1.02 9.66 -5.41
C LYS A 140 -2.40 9.05 -5.21
N LEU A 141 -2.73 8.12 -6.12
CA LEU A 141 -3.82 7.18 -5.96
C LEU A 141 -3.22 5.79 -5.71
N GLU A 142 -3.75 5.07 -4.74
CA GLU A 142 -3.38 3.68 -4.51
C GLU A 142 -4.62 2.82 -4.41
N LEU A 143 -4.65 1.70 -5.10
CA LEU A 143 -5.61 0.66 -4.83
C LEU A 143 -4.89 -0.48 -4.11
N LEU A 144 -5.01 -0.46 -2.80
CA LEU A 144 -4.42 -1.44 -1.88
C LEU A 144 -5.17 -2.76 -2.03
N CYS A 145 -4.47 -3.88 -2.17
CA CYS A 145 -5.07 -5.20 -2.20
C CYS A 145 -4.10 -6.24 -1.61
N ASP A 146 -3.51 -7.13 -2.42
CA ASP A 146 -2.65 -8.20 -1.89
C ASP A 146 -1.50 -7.66 -1.03
N ARG A 147 -1.28 -8.30 0.13
CA ARG A 147 -0.21 -8.01 1.11
C ARG A 147 -0.20 -6.58 1.67
N GLN A 148 -1.31 -5.88 1.58
CA GLN A 148 -1.48 -4.53 2.13
C GLN A 148 -2.46 -4.55 3.30
N GLN A 149 -2.57 -3.44 4.00
CA GLN A 149 -3.56 -3.22 5.05
C GLN A 149 -4.09 -1.79 5.00
N LEU A 150 -5.31 -1.60 5.48
CA LEU A 150 -5.96 -0.31 5.68
C LEU A 150 -6.18 -0.09 7.17
N VAL A 151 -5.71 1.03 7.72
CA VAL A 151 -6.07 1.43 9.10
C VAL A 151 -7.53 1.82 9.13
N VAL A 152 -8.32 1.19 9.99
CA VAL A 152 -9.78 1.45 10.06
C VAL A 152 -10.23 2.08 11.38
N HIS A 153 -9.49 1.89 12.47
CA HIS A 153 -9.87 2.39 13.80
C HIS A 153 -8.63 2.88 14.57
N GLY A 154 -8.85 3.83 15.46
CA GLY A 154 -7.84 4.41 16.36
C GLY A 154 -7.51 5.86 16.01
N ILE A 155 -6.33 6.32 16.41
CA ILE A 155 -5.89 7.70 16.27
C ILE A 155 -4.93 7.83 15.08
N HIS A 156 -5.17 8.80 14.21
CA HIS A 156 -4.25 9.10 13.11
C HIS A 156 -2.99 9.78 13.66
N PRO A 157 -1.78 9.25 13.42
CA PRO A 157 -0.57 9.69 14.13
C PRO A 157 -0.18 11.15 13.86
N GLU A 158 -0.46 11.68 12.66
CA GLU A 158 -0.11 13.06 12.31
C GLU A 158 -1.15 14.08 12.77
N THR A 159 -2.44 13.70 12.84
CA THR A 159 -3.51 14.64 13.21
C THR A 159 -3.87 14.56 14.70
N GLY A 160 -3.50 13.47 15.37
CA GLY A 160 -3.93 13.19 16.74
C GLY A 160 -5.44 12.97 16.89
N LYS A 161 -6.18 12.85 15.78
CA LYS A 161 -7.65 12.68 15.78
C LYS A 161 -8.06 11.27 15.41
N PRO A 162 -9.21 10.78 15.88
CA PRO A 162 -9.77 9.51 15.42
C PRO A 162 -10.03 9.53 13.92
N TYR A 163 -9.93 8.36 13.28
CA TYR A 163 -10.41 8.18 11.92
C TYR A 163 -11.92 8.37 11.86
N ALA A 164 -12.39 9.25 10.97
CA ALA A 164 -13.79 9.48 10.71
C ALA A 164 -14.29 8.57 9.58
N TRP A 165 -15.56 8.16 9.66
CA TRP A 165 -16.21 7.33 8.65
C TRP A 165 -17.54 7.94 8.22
N PHE A 166 -17.87 7.76 6.95
CA PHE A 166 -19.12 8.17 6.31
C PHE A 166 -19.74 6.97 5.57
N GLY A 167 -21.06 6.90 5.53
CA GLY A 167 -21.80 5.77 4.95
C GLY A 167 -21.91 4.54 5.86
N GLY A 168 -21.26 4.54 7.01
CA GLY A 168 -21.18 3.45 7.97
C GLY A 168 -19.73 3.19 8.40
N THR A 169 -19.50 2.12 9.16
CA THR A 169 -18.16 1.72 9.63
C THR A 169 -17.96 0.22 9.40
N PRO A 170 -16.73 -0.28 9.24
CA PRO A 170 -16.51 -1.72 9.07
C PRO A 170 -16.97 -2.59 10.27
N TRP A 171 -17.10 -2.02 11.46
CA TRP A 171 -17.63 -2.74 12.61
C TRP A 171 -19.18 -2.70 12.72
N THR A 172 -19.87 -2.02 11.79
CA THR A 172 -21.33 -1.95 11.70
C THR A 172 -21.89 -2.39 10.35
N VAL A 173 -21.05 -2.54 9.34
CA VAL A 173 -21.39 -2.93 7.97
C VAL A 173 -20.58 -4.18 7.64
N ALA A 174 -21.25 -5.24 7.20
CA ALA A 174 -20.59 -6.46 6.82
C ALA A 174 -19.75 -6.26 5.53
N ARG A 175 -18.64 -6.99 5.42
CA ARG A 175 -17.78 -6.96 4.23
C ARG A 175 -18.57 -7.25 2.94
N ASP A 176 -19.51 -8.17 3.03
CA ASP A 176 -20.31 -8.61 1.88
C ASP A 176 -21.31 -7.55 1.40
N GLU A 177 -21.60 -6.54 2.21
CA GLU A 177 -22.37 -5.36 1.82
C GLU A 177 -21.54 -4.36 1.00
N LEU A 178 -20.18 -4.44 1.03
CA LEU A 178 -19.34 -3.56 0.25
C LEU A 178 -19.45 -3.85 -1.26
N PRO A 179 -19.27 -2.85 -2.12
CA PRO A 179 -19.26 -3.07 -3.55
C PRO A 179 -18.08 -3.99 -3.95
N TYR A 180 -18.35 -4.87 -4.90
CA TYR A 180 -17.34 -5.78 -5.44
C TYR A 180 -16.44 -5.05 -6.44
N ILE A 181 -15.14 -5.39 -6.41
CA ILE A 181 -14.16 -4.93 -7.39
C ILE A 181 -13.17 -6.05 -7.74
N ASP A 182 -12.92 -6.24 -9.03
CA ASP A 182 -11.85 -7.10 -9.53
C ASP A 182 -10.65 -6.29 -10.05
N ALA A 183 -9.59 -6.97 -10.47
CA ALA A 183 -8.37 -6.31 -10.98
C ALA A 183 -8.62 -5.42 -12.20
N LYS A 184 -9.54 -5.83 -13.10
CA LYS A 184 -9.86 -5.06 -14.31
C LYS A 184 -10.65 -3.79 -13.97
N GLN A 185 -11.66 -3.93 -13.11
CA GLN A 185 -12.44 -2.80 -12.61
C GLN A 185 -11.57 -1.82 -11.82
N ALA A 186 -10.64 -2.35 -11.01
CA ALA A 186 -9.66 -1.58 -10.25
C ALA A 186 -8.75 -0.74 -11.15
N GLY A 187 -8.18 -1.35 -12.18
CA GLY A 187 -7.34 -0.65 -13.16
C GLY A 187 -8.13 0.44 -13.92
N LYS A 188 -9.38 0.10 -14.33
CA LYS A 188 -10.24 1.09 -14.99
C LYS A 188 -10.62 2.25 -14.08
N LEU A 189 -10.96 1.98 -12.81
CA LEU A 189 -11.28 3.02 -11.82
C LEU A 189 -10.13 4.00 -11.64
N ILE A 190 -8.91 3.49 -11.45
CA ILE A 190 -7.70 4.33 -11.32
C ILE A 190 -7.49 5.18 -12.59
N SER A 191 -7.64 4.59 -13.79
CA SER A 191 -7.51 5.33 -15.05
C SER A 191 -8.55 6.46 -15.16
N ASP A 192 -9.81 6.17 -14.86
CA ASP A 192 -10.89 7.14 -14.99
C ASP A 192 -10.76 8.31 -13.99
N ILE A 193 -10.29 8.01 -12.75
CA ILE A 193 -9.98 9.08 -11.79
C ILE A 193 -8.81 9.93 -12.28
N ILE A 194 -7.76 9.34 -12.85
CA ILE A 194 -6.62 10.08 -13.42
C ILE A 194 -7.10 10.99 -14.55
N ASP A 195 -7.89 10.48 -15.46
CA ASP A 195 -8.42 11.24 -16.60
C ASP A 195 -9.24 12.45 -16.13
N MET A 196 -10.09 12.26 -15.11
CA MET A 196 -10.85 13.34 -14.49
C MET A 196 -9.91 14.36 -13.80
N LEU A 197 -8.91 13.90 -13.04
CA LEU A 197 -7.96 14.78 -12.36
C LEU A 197 -7.13 15.62 -13.34
N ILE A 198 -6.73 15.05 -14.47
CA ILE A 198 -6.01 15.77 -15.54
C ILE A 198 -6.92 16.82 -16.17
N LYS A 199 -8.15 16.42 -16.53
CA LYS A 199 -9.07 17.26 -17.30
C LYS A 199 -9.67 18.40 -16.47
N GLU A 200 -10.00 18.13 -15.20
CA GLU A 200 -10.82 19.03 -14.39
C GLU A 200 -10.04 19.74 -13.28
N HIS A 201 -8.93 19.12 -12.81
CA HIS A 201 -8.15 19.64 -11.69
C HIS A 201 -6.70 20.00 -12.04
N GLY A 202 -6.33 19.93 -13.32
CA GLY A 202 -5.03 20.39 -13.82
C GLY A 202 -3.84 19.54 -13.35
N TYR A 203 -4.06 18.26 -13.01
CA TYR A 203 -2.97 17.34 -12.73
C TYR A 203 -2.23 17.00 -14.03
N ALA A 204 -0.93 16.73 -13.93
CA ALA A 204 -0.15 16.19 -15.04
C ALA A 204 -0.23 14.66 -15.05
N ALA A 205 0.12 14.07 -16.20
CA ALA A 205 0.03 12.63 -16.42
C ALA A 205 0.69 11.82 -15.31
N ALA A 206 -0.08 10.90 -14.75
CA ALA A 206 0.38 10.00 -13.70
C ALA A 206 1.22 8.86 -14.27
N ARG A 207 2.27 8.45 -13.53
CA ARG A 207 2.95 7.19 -13.80
C ARG A 207 2.22 6.07 -13.08
N ILE A 208 1.54 5.20 -13.83
CA ILE A 208 0.85 4.03 -13.25
C ILE A 208 1.86 2.89 -13.10
N SER A 209 1.98 2.34 -11.89
CA SER A 209 2.72 1.11 -11.61
C SER A 209 1.80 0.08 -10.97
N SER A 210 1.68 -1.09 -11.59
CA SER A 210 1.00 -2.26 -11.03
C SER A 210 2.01 -3.38 -10.84
N ARG A 211 2.21 -3.86 -9.62
CA ARG A 211 2.99 -5.07 -9.38
C ARG A 211 2.15 -6.27 -9.80
N GLY A 212 2.41 -6.85 -10.98
CA GLY A 212 1.85 -8.14 -11.39
C GLY A 212 0.96 -8.18 -12.63
N LEU A 213 0.74 -7.09 -13.35
CA LEU A 213 0.03 -7.10 -14.65
C LEU A 213 0.96 -6.87 -15.85
N SER A 214 2.20 -7.34 -15.77
CA SER A 214 3.08 -7.40 -16.92
C SER A 214 3.07 -8.84 -17.49
N THR A 215 2.15 -9.11 -18.38
CA THR A 215 2.17 -10.28 -19.28
C THR A 215 3.06 -10.04 -20.51
N HIS A 216 3.96 -9.06 -20.47
CA HIS A 216 4.97 -8.85 -21.51
C HIS A 216 6.38 -9.03 -20.93
N PRO A 217 7.20 -9.90 -21.53
CA PRO A 217 8.58 -10.13 -21.06
C PRO A 217 9.54 -8.96 -21.28
N GLU A 218 9.12 -7.86 -21.87
CA GLU A 218 10.01 -6.73 -22.27
C GLU A 218 9.67 -5.35 -21.67
N GLY A 219 8.72 -5.21 -20.73
CA GLY A 219 8.22 -3.92 -20.23
C GLY A 219 8.67 -3.51 -18.83
N GLY A 220 9.83 -3.93 -18.34
CA GLY A 220 10.38 -3.43 -17.07
C GLY A 220 10.91 -1.99 -17.20
N THR A 221 10.75 -1.16 -16.15
CA THR A 221 11.32 0.19 -16.08
C THR A 221 12.75 0.20 -16.66
N ASP A 222 13.01 1.08 -17.61
CA ASP A 222 14.31 1.16 -18.30
C ASP A 222 15.48 1.34 -17.30
N TRP A 223 16.62 0.75 -17.61
CA TRP A 223 17.84 0.83 -16.80
C TRP A 223 18.23 2.27 -16.50
N ASN A 224 18.16 3.14 -17.52
CA ASN A 224 18.52 4.55 -17.39
C ASN A 224 17.60 5.28 -16.41
N THR A 225 16.30 4.96 -16.44
CA THR A 225 15.29 5.53 -15.52
C THR A 225 15.58 5.09 -14.08
N LEU A 226 15.89 3.81 -13.82
CA LEU A 226 16.20 3.31 -12.48
C LEU A 226 17.49 3.95 -11.94
N VAL A 227 18.50 4.07 -12.76
CA VAL A 227 19.76 4.73 -12.40
C VAL A 227 19.54 6.22 -12.13
N ALA A 228 18.81 6.91 -12.99
CA ALA A 228 18.46 8.32 -12.80
C ALA A 228 17.67 8.58 -11.51
N ASN A 229 16.72 7.71 -11.19
CA ASN A 229 15.95 7.79 -9.95
C ASN A 229 16.84 7.60 -8.70
N ILE A 230 17.79 6.66 -8.74
CA ILE A 230 18.71 6.44 -7.61
C ILE A 230 19.63 7.67 -7.43
N ILE A 231 20.17 8.22 -8.51
CA ILE A 231 21.04 9.40 -8.46
C ILE A 231 20.27 10.65 -8.03
N GLY A 232 19.02 10.82 -8.52
CA GLY A 232 18.17 11.96 -8.21
C GLY A 232 17.35 11.82 -6.92
N GLY A 233 17.35 10.65 -6.28
CA GLY A 233 16.60 10.39 -5.03
C GLY A 233 15.11 10.16 -5.21
N ALA A 234 14.61 10.01 -6.45
CA ALA A 234 13.22 9.70 -6.71
C ALA A 234 12.96 8.19 -6.55
N ASP A 235 11.87 7.82 -5.87
CA ASP A 235 11.46 6.42 -5.65
C ASP A 235 12.60 5.48 -5.26
N LEU A 236 13.49 5.98 -4.41
CA LEU A 236 14.80 5.38 -4.11
C LEU A 236 14.71 3.89 -3.72
N HIS A 237 13.77 3.54 -2.82
CA HIS A 237 13.60 2.16 -2.39
C HIS A 237 13.16 1.22 -3.53
N GLU A 238 12.20 1.66 -4.33
CA GLU A 238 11.67 0.87 -5.44
C GLU A 238 12.69 0.74 -6.56
N SER A 239 13.39 1.83 -6.89
CA SER A 239 14.43 1.85 -7.92
C SER A 239 15.63 0.97 -7.56
N ILE A 240 16.07 0.95 -6.29
CA ILE A 240 17.13 0.04 -5.81
C ILE A 240 16.68 -1.41 -5.94
N ARG A 241 15.47 -1.76 -5.50
CA ARG A 241 14.92 -3.11 -5.58
C ARG A 241 14.81 -3.59 -7.03
N ASP A 242 14.24 -2.76 -7.91
CA ASP A 242 13.98 -3.14 -9.29
C ASP A 242 15.28 -3.23 -10.10
N LEU A 243 16.26 -2.36 -9.82
CA LEU A 243 17.60 -2.46 -10.40
C LEU A 243 18.33 -3.69 -9.86
N ALA A 244 18.23 -4.03 -8.57
CA ALA A 244 18.77 -5.27 -8.02
C ALA A 244 18.24 -6.50 -8.76
N ALA A 245 16.92 -6.56 -8.95
CA ALA A 245 16.28 -7.67 -9.68
C ALA A 245 16.74 -7.75 -11.13
N LYS A 246 16.93 -6.64 -11.82
CA LYS A 246 17.46 -6.60 -13.20
C LYS A 246 18.92 -7.06 -13.26
N LEU A 247 19.78 -6.60 -12.36
CA LEU A 247 21.18 -6.98 -12.27
C LEU A 247 21.35 -8.50 -12.06
N ILE A 248 20.57 -9.08 -11.14
CA ILE A 248 20.60 -10.53 -10.88
C ILE A 248 20.06 -11.32 -12.08
N ARG A 249 18.94 -10.89 -12.71
CA ARG A 249 18.42 -11.53 -13.94
C ARG A 249 19.39 -11.49 -15.10
N SER A 250 20.22 -10.44 -15.19
CA SER A 250 21.28 -10.35 -16.22
C SER A 250 22.50 -11.24 -15.93
N GLY A 251 22.46 -12.04 -14.86
CA GLY A 251 23.55 -12.93 -14.47
C GLY A 251 24.66 -12.28 -13.63
N MET A 252 24.44 -11.04 -13.15
CA MET A 252 25.43 -10.38 -12.29
C MET A 252 25.53 -11.09 -10.94
N HIS A 253 26.75 -11.35 -10.49
CA HIS A 253 26.99 -11.92 -9.17
C HIS A 253 26.42 -11.02 -8.05
N PRO A 254 25.71 -11.57 -7.03
CA PRO A 254 25.05 -10.79 -5.99
C PRO A 254 25.95 -9.76 -5.30
N GLY A 255 27.20 -10.13 -4.98
CA GLY A 255 28.19 -9.21 -4.41
C GLY A 255 28.50 -8.02 -5.33
N ALA A 256 28.64 -8.25 -6.63
CA ALA A 256 28.86 -7.19 -7.61
C ALA A 256 27.64 -6.25 -7.72
N ALA A 257 26.42 -6.79 -7.68
CA ALA A 257 25.19 -6.02 -7.66
C ALA A 257 25.09 -5.11 -6.42
N VAL A 258 25.44 -5.62 -5.23
CA VAL A 258 25.53 -4.81 -4.01
C VAL A 258 26.53 -3.66 -4.17
N HIS A 259 27.74 -3.93 -4.68
CA HIS A 259 28.75 -2.91 -4.88
C HIS A 259 28.31 -1.82 -5.88
N MET A 260 27.69 -2.22 -6.98
CA MET A 260 27.18 -1.30 -8.00
C MET A 260 26.08 -0.39 -7.44
N LEU A 261 25.08 -0.96 -6.77
CA LEU A 261 23.99 -0.19 -6.16
C LEU A 261 24.49 0.78 -5.09
N ARG A 262 25.46 0.35 -4.26
CA ARG A 262 26.10 1.22 -3.29
C ARG A 262 26.91 2.34 -3.93
N ALA A 263 27.57 2.08 -5.06
CA ALA A 263 28.28 3.11 -5.82
C ALA A 263 27.30 4.17 -6.36
N LEU A 264 26.18 3.76 -6.94
CA LEU A 264 25.12 4.68 -7.41
C LEU A 264 24.57 5.54 -6.26
N MET A 265 24.33 4.96 -5.10
CA MET A 265 23.88 5.70 -3.92
C MET A 265 24.92 6.75 -3.46
N ARG A 266 26.21 6.41 -3.50
CA ARG A 266 27.29 7.36 -3.08
C ARG A 266 27.43 8.56 -4.00
N ILE A 267 27.18 8.39 -5.30
CA ILE A 267 27.22 9.49 -6.28
C ILE A 267 25.90 10.23 -6.42
N SER A 268 24.87 9.86 -5.62
CA SER A 268 23.59 10.52 -5.66
C SER A 268 23.68 11.97 -5.16
N ASN A 269 22.85 12.85 -5.74
CA ASN A 269 22.81 14.26 -5.40
C ASN A 269 21.92 14.58 -4.19
N ILE A 270 21.51 13.56 -3.42
CA ILE A 270 20.60 13.69 -2.27
C ILE A 270 21.37 13.77 -0.96
N PRO A 271 20.82 14.44 0.07
CA PRO A 271 21.42 14.48 1.40
C PRO A 271 21.59 13.06 1.98
N HIS A 272 22.76 12.81 2.58
CA HIS A 272 23.06 11.54 3.25
C HIS A 272 22.48 11.53 4.68
N ASP A 273 21.17 11.73 4.78
CA ASP A 273 20.39 11.72 6.01
C ASP A 273 20.12 10.29 6.52
N ASP A 274 19.34 10.14 7.57
CA ASP A 274 19.01 8.83 8.14
C ASP A 274 18.21 7.95 7.18
N ARG A 275 17.35 8.54 6.34
CA ARG A 275 16.62 7.82 5.30
C ARG A 275 17.56 7.28 4.21
N TRP A 276 18.56 8.07 3.80
CA TRP A 276 19.58 7.62 2.87
C TRP A 276 20.38 6.45 3.46
N ARG A 277 20.83 6.54 4.73
CA ARG A 277 21.58 5.47 5.43
C ARG A 277 20.74 4.19 5.50
N GLU A 278 19.48 4.28 5.93
CA GLU A 278 18.57 3.13 5.97
C GLU A 278 18.50 2.42 4.61
N ARG A 279 18.38 3.15 3.51
CA ARG A 279 18.31 2.57 2.16
C ARG A 279 19.63 1.98 1.70
N TYR A 280 20.74 2.63 2.01
CA TYR A 280 22.09 2.15 1.71
C TYR A 280 22.40 0.84 2.43
N ASP A 281 22.04 0.73 3.69
CA ASP A 281 22.27 -0.47 4.51
C ASP A 281 21.33 -1.62 4.13
N ASP A 282 20.15 -1.32 3.57
CA ASP A 282 19.17 -2.32 3.11
C ASP A 282 19.52 -2.95 1.74
N ILE A 283 20.45 -2.39 0.97
CA ILE A 283 20.84 -2.90 -0.36
C ILE A 283 21.19 -4.40 -0.37
N PRO A 284 21.99 -4.94 0.56
CA PRO A 284 22.29 -6.37 0.56
C PRO A 284 21.05 -7.24 0.71
N ARG A 285 20.06 -6.83 1.51
CA ARG A 285 18.79 -7.54 1.69
C ARG A 285 17.96 -7.52 0.41
N GLN A 286 17.91 -6.39 -0.31
CA GLN A 286 17.20 -6.28 -1.59
C GLN A 286 17.79 -7.22 -2.64
N VAL A 287 19.11 -7.25 -2.76
CA VAL A 287 19.81 -8.14 -3.69
C VAL A 287 19.60 -9.61 -3.33
N PHE A 288 19.70 -9.97 -2.04
CA PHE A 288 19.43 -11.33 -1.57
C PHE A 288 17.99 -11.79 -1.88
N THR A 289 17.01 -10.90 -1.67
CA THR A 289 15.61 -11.19 -2.01
C THR A 289 15.43 -11.42 -3.52
N ALA A 290 16.08 -10.61 -4.36
CA ALA A 290 16.05 -10.77 -5.81
C ALA A 290 16.66 -12.10 -6.25
N THR A 291 17.80 -12.50 -5.67
CA THR A 291 18.45 -13.79 -5.95
C THR A 291 17.53 -14.96 -5.63
N ARG A 292 16.96 -15.00 -4.43
CA ARG A 292 16.04 -16.08 -4.02
C ARG A 292 14.82 -16.22 -4.92
N LEU A 293 14.21 -15.11 -5.34
CA LEU A 293 13.04 -15.12 -6.21
C LEU A 293 13.37 -15.69 -7.60
N ILE A 294 14.58 -15.43 -8.13
CA ILE A 294 15.02 -15.92 -9.42
C ILE A 294 15.37 -17.41 -9.35
N ASP A 295 16.06 -17.83 -8.29
CA ASP A 295 16.39 -19.25 -8.07
C ASP A 295 15.11 -20.10 -7.93
N THR A 296 14.11 -19.61 -7.19
CA THR A 296 12.81 -20.32 -7.07
C THR A 296 12.08 -20.40 -8.40
N ALA A 297 12.13 -19.34 -9.23
CA ALA A 297 11.52 -19.35 -10.56
C ALA A 297 12.22 -20.34 -11.52
N HIS A 298 13.54 -20.46 -11.45
CA HIS A 298 14.30 -21.44 -12.26
C HIS A 298 14.01 -22.88 -11.84
N GLN A 299 13.85 -23.15 -10.53
CA GLN A 299 13.47 -24.49 -10.04
C GLN A 299 12.06 -24.89 -10.48
N ALA A 300 11.10 -23.97 -10.47
CA ALA A 300 9.71 -24.22 -10.89
C ALA A 300 9.55 -24.42 -12.42
N ILE A 301 10.55 -24.10 -13.23
CA ILE A 301 10.57 -24.36 -14.69
C ILE A 301 11.29 -25.68 -15.01
N ALA A 302 12.13 -26.18 -14.10
CA ALA A 302 12.90 -27.40 -14.26
C ALA A 302 12.18 -28.66 -13.78
N ASP A 303 11.12 -28.53 -12.98
CA ASP A 303 10.18 -29.56 -12.54
C ASP A 303 8.93 -29.60 -13.47
#